data_a3e2ef93bc7ea9611634382acbf52a5e
#
_entry.id   a3e2ef93bc7ea9611634382acbf52a5e
#
_cell.length_a   1.000
_cell.length_b   1.000
_cell.length_c   1.000
_cell.angle_alpha   90.00
_cell.angle_beta   90.00
_cell.angle_gamma   90.00
#
_symmetry.space_group_name_H-M   'P 1'
#
loop_
_entity.id
_entity.type
_entity.pdbx_description
1 polymer ?
#
loop_
_entity_poly.entity_id
_entity_poly.type
_entity_poly.pdbx_seq_one_letter_code
_entity_poly.pdbx_strand_id
1 'polypeptide(L)'
;MKKTLICLLAIVAALCSCSKNGTPGKAGQVRFSASVGSFALTRATESALEDGDQVRIIAGSPINASAVGTVAGTSLTLDSPIYWNEGQTESTTFAAIYQKGEVAGASASIAYNLLYEGSHAYEYHNLFMTATRTAAPEQTVALEFRHPFSKMTIAITNNLTANAVSKVEVKDMVMEGTVSVNEGTIALGSSKVSFEAAKVADNSYAAVVMPQAATPSIVVTVTGGTSYTFVLASAFTFEPGFAYNAALTLNPSTEQPHGDAAAFTFTVTPWQDGGELGYTLSDSYTPSWGVIGTVNGSDWSVDFPMTQTATGDEPYKGTWETDITYESGNAFKLRWNMDWEMQAGMPTTEGYQYVDLGTSGLWGSNNTDIVLAPGESGSYHLVFVYDGYWLTVTKN
;
A
#
# COMPACT_ATOMS: atom_id res chain seq x y z
N MET A 1 9.17 68.42 57.19
CA MET A 1 8.26 67.27 57.26
C MET A 1 8.35 66.55 55.91
N LYS A 2 9.21 65.51 55.75
CA LYS A 2 9.30 64.66 54.54
C LYS A 2 9.21 63.22 55.06
N LYS A 3 8.12 62.53 54.71
CA LYS A 3 7.87 61.16 55.02
C LYS A 3 8.51 60.33 53.93
N THR A 4 9.51 59.55 54.32
CA THR A 4 10.20 58.57 53.46
C THR A 4 9.42 57.25 53.51
N LEU A 5 8.90 56.81 52.36
CA LEU A 5 8.20 55.54 52.20
C LEU A 5 9.21 54.46 51.82
N ILE A 6 9.42 53.51 52.66
CA ILE A 6 10.28 52.35 52.41
C ILE A 6 9.42 51.25 51.77
N CYS A 7 9.66 50.95 50.49
CA CYS A 7 9.09 49.78 49.81
C CYS A 7 9.85 48.55 50.21
N LEU A 8 9.21 47.64 50.95
CA LEU A 8 9.72 46.32 51.24
C LEU A 8 9.42 45.40 50.08
N LEU A 9 10.46 44.99 49.33
CA LEU A 9 10.34 44.04 48.24
C LEU A 9 10.41 42.61 48.80
N ALA A 10 9.26 41.95 48.95
CA ALA A 10 9.16 40.56 49.33
C ALA A 10 9.49 39.67 48.10
N ILE A 11 10.68 39.09 48.09
CA ILE A 11 11.04 38.02 47.13
C ILE A 11 10.38 36.73 47.59
N VAL A 12 9.31 36.33 46.92
CA VAL A 12 8.70 35.01 47.03
C VAL A 12 9.56 34.05 46.21
N ALA A 13 10.48 33.34 46.87
CA ALA A 13 11.12 32.18 46.29
C ALA A 13 10.07 31.08 46.17
N ALA A 14 9.54 30.89 44.97
CA ALA A 14 8.76 29.71 44.66
C ALA A 14 9.69 28.49 44.67
N LEU A 15 9.72 27.77 45.80
CA LEU A 15 10.30 26.43 45.87
C LEU A 15 9.44 25.53 45.00
N CYS A 16 9.85 25.30 43.74
CA CYS A 16 9.39 24.18 42.94
C CYS A 16 9.84 22.91 43.64
N SER A 17 9.00 22.42 44.56
CA SER A 17 9.13 21.09 45.11
C SER A 17 8.78 20.12 43.99
N CYS A 18 9.78 19.66 43.24
CA CYS A 18 9.68 18.42 42.49
C CYS A 18 9.53 17.29 43.51
N SER A 19 8.29 16.91 43.81
CA SER A 19 8.06 15.67 44.54
C SER A 19 8.44 14.51 43.61
N LYS A 20 9.63 13.98 43.78
CA LYS A 20 10.02 12.68 43.25
C LYS A 20 9.19 11.61 44.02
N ASN A 21 7.95 11.42 43.62
CA ASN A 21 7.21 10.22 43.99
C ASN A 21 7.64 9.08 43.04
N GLY A 22 8.92 8.74 43.06
CA GLY A 22 9.45 7.53 42.44
C GLY A 22 9.43 6.39 43.43
N THR A 23 8.93 5.25 43.06
CA THR A 23 9.18 3.98 43.72
C THR A 23 10.71 3.82 43.82
N PRO A 24 11.30 3.41 44.98
CA PRO A 24 12.74 3.24 45.08
C PRO A 24 13.28 2.35 43.99
N GLY A 25 14.29 2.82 43.25
CA GLY A 25 14.92 2.10 42.15
C GLY A 25 14.29 2.31 40.76
N LYS A 26 13.35 3.25 40.58
CA LYS A 26 12.78 3.58 39.27
C LYS A 26 12.92 5.07 38.95
N ALA A 27 13.35 5.37 37.73
CA ALA A 27 13.35 6.74 37.17
C ALA A 27 11.93 7.12 36.71
N GLY A 28 11.78 8.16 35.90
CA GLY A 28 10.49 8.63 35.42
C GLY A 28 9.68 7.57 34.67
N GLN A 29 8.36 7.71 34.69
CA GLN A 29 7.46 6.85 33.93
C GLN A 29 7.68 7.03 32.42
N VAL A 30 7.72 5.93 31.66
CA VAL A 30 7.75 5.95 30.20
C VAL A 30 6.42 6.46 29.67
N ARG A 31 6.48 7.46 28.80
CA ARG A 31 5.32 8.03 28.11
C ARG A 31 5.25 7.49 26.70
N PHE A 32 4.06 7.15 26.25
CA PHE A 32 3.80 6.63 24.93
C PHE A 32 2.85 7.53 24.15
N SER A 33 3.13 7.67 22.84
CA SER A 33 2.15 8.12 21.87
C SER A 33 1.99 7.05 20.79
N ALA A 34 0.79 6.96 20.24
CA ALA A 34 0.46 6.02 19.17
C ALA A 34 -0.08 6.78 17.96
N SER A 35 0.35 6.37 16.79
CA SER A 35 -0.21 6.76 15.51
C SER A 35 -0.20 5.55 14.59
N VAL A 36 -1.12 5.48 13.65
CA VAL A 36 -0.94 4.65 12.48
C VAL A 36 -0.18 5.50 11.48
N GLY A 37 0.83 4.95 10.79
CA GLY A 37 1.70 5.68 9.88
C GLY A 37 0.88 6.64 9.04
N SER A 38 1.23 7.92 9.08
CA SER A 38 0.37 9.01 8.66
C SER A 38 0.07 8.94 7.18
N PHE A 39 -1.20 8.70 6.87
CA PHE A 39 -1.71 8.92 5.54
C PHE A 39 -3.02 9.66 5.63
N ALA A 40 -3.06 10.83 5.00
CA ALA A 40 -4.13 11.78 5.12
C ALA A 40 -5.44 11.25 4.55
N LEU A 41 -6.47 11.31 5.42
CA LEU A 41 -7.87 11.63 5.09
C LEU A 41 -8.58 10.82 4.01
N THR A 42 -9.34 9.84 4.39
CA THR A 42 -10.81 9.79 4.33
C THR A 42 -11.31 8.38 4.62
N ARG A 43 -12.10 8.27 5.68
CA ARG A 43 -12.95 7.13 6.02
C ARG A 43 -12.25 5.80 6.13
N ALA A 44 -11.82 5.47 7.29
CA ALA A 44 -12.17 4.25 7.93
C ALA A 44 -11.15 3.62 8.81
N THR A 45 -11.52 2.77 9.35
CA THR A 45 -11.24 1.66 10.23
C THR A 45 -9.96 0.87 9.95
N GLU A 46 -9.32 1.00 8.78
CA GLU A 46 -8.08 0.29 8.44
C GLU A 46 -6.81 1.13 8.66
N SER A 47 -6.94 2.43 8.86
CA SER A 47 -5.80 3.36 8.89
C SER A 47 -5.67 4.18 10.18
N ALA A 48 -6.47 3.91 11.21
CA ALA A 48 -6.40 4.64 12.48
C ALA A 48 -6.77 3.74 13.66
N LEU A 49 -6.06 3.92 14.77
CA LEU A 49 -6.51 3.42 16.07
C LEU A 49 -7.63 4.33 16.58
N GLU A 50 -8.66 3.74 17.15
CA GLU A 50 -9.80 4.45 17.73
C GLU A 50 -9.66 4.60 19.25
N ASP A 51 -10.32 5.61 19.81
CA ASP A 51 -10.36 5.76 21.26
C ASP A 51 -10.98 4.52 21.92
N GLY A 52 -10.27 3.96 22.87
CA GLY A 52 -10.64 2.72 23.54
C GLY A 52 -9.98 1.46 22.97
N ASP A 53 -9.34 1.54 21.80
CA ASP A 53 -8.54 0.42 21.29
C ASP A 53 -7.42 0.06 22.25
N GLN A 54 -7.14 -1.23 22.36
CA GLN A 54 -6.11 -1.75 23.26
C GLN A 54 -4.90 -2.27 22.47
N VAL A 55 -3.73 -1.87 22.90
CA VAL A 55 -2.45 -2.31 22.32
C VAL A 55 -1.60 -2.99 23.37
N ARG A 56 -0.96 -4.10 23.04
CA ARG A 56 0.07 -4.70 23.88
C ARG A 56 1.39 -3.97 23.65
N ILE A 57 2.02 -3.51 24.73
CA ILE A 57 3.36 -2.90 24.73
C ILE A 57 4.33 -3.85 25.40
N ILE A 58 5.49 -4.05 24.81
CA ILE A 58 6.55 -4.91 25.29
C ILE A 58 7.83 -4.08 25.29
N ALA A 59 8.38 -3.82 26.46
CA ALA A 59 9.68 -3.18 26.64
C ALA A 59 10.76 -4.25 26.70
N GLY A 60 11.76 -4.17 25.84
CA GLY A 60 12.92 -5.04 25.86
C GLY A 60 13.91 -4.67 26.97
N SER A 61 15.11 -5.27 26.90
CA SER A 61 16.22 -4.92 27.79
C SER A 61 16.59 -3.42 27.65
N PRO A 62 16.98 -2.75 28.75
CA PRO A 62 17.14 -3.26 30.12
C PRO A 62 15.86 -3.24 30.94
N ILE A 63 14.72 -2.72 30.46
CA ILE A 63 13.47 -2.57 31.23
C ILE A 63 12.78 -3.92 31.49
N ASN A 64 12.60 -4.72 30.42
CA ASN A 64 11.97 -6.05 30.46
C ASN A 64 10.59 -6.06 31.15
N ALA A 65 9.66 -5.28 30.61
CA ALA A 65 8.29 -5.14 31.11
C ALA A 65 7.27 -5.19 29.98
N SER A 66 6.01 -5.46 30.31
CA SER A 66 4.90 -5.36 29.36
C SER A 66 3.66 -4.75 30.01
N ALA A 67 2.85 -4.08 29.23
CA ALA A 67 1.60 -3.46 29.67
C ALA A 67 0.57 -3.48 28.52
N VAL A 68 -0.70 -3.23 28.86
CA VAL A 68 -1.75 -2.91 27.91
C VAL A 68 -1.95 -1.39 27.92
N GLY A 69 -1.83 -0.78 26.76
CA GLY A 69 -2.15 0.62 26.55
C GLY A 69 -3.52 0.77 25.93
N THR A 70 -4.35 1.64 26.47
CA THR A 70 -5.63 2.05 25.89
C THR A 70 -5.45 3.36 25.15
N VAL A 71 -5.90 3.42 23.91
CA VAL A 71 -5.80 4.60 23.04
C VAL A 71 -6.75 5.69 23.52
N ALA A 72 -6.23 6.92 23.60
CA ALA A 72 -6.99 8.15 23.86
C ALA A 72 -6.40 9.27 23.01
N GLY A 73 -7.00 9.54 21.87
CA GLY A 73 -6.42 10.40 20.84
C GLY A 73 -5.10 9.83 20.33
N THR A 74 -4.02 10.59 20.52
CA THR A 74 -2.66 10.13 20.17
C THR A 74 -1.87 9.60 21.38
N SER A 75 -2.48 9.49 22.55
CA SER A 75 -1.83 9.04 23.79
C SER A 75 -2.26 7.62 24.15
N LEU A 76 -1.41 6.93 24.92
CA LEU A 76 -1.73 5.63 25.48
C LEU A 76 -1.77 5.71 27.01
N THR A 77 -2.89 5.28 27.58
CA THR A 77 -3.01 5.08 29.04
C THR A 77 -2.73 3.62 29.37
N LEU A 78 -1.70 3.38 30.17
CA LEU A 78 -1.28 2.02 30.53
C LEU A 78 -2.06 1.47 31.73
N ASP A 79 -2.43 0.19 31.67
CA ASP A 79 -3.00 -0.56 32.81
C ASP A 79 -1.96 -0.74 33.93
N SER A 80 -0.69 -0.93 33.56
CA SER A 80 0.46 -1.07 34.44
C SER A 80 1.57 -0.14 33.98
N PRO A 81 1.95 0.89 34.76
CA PRO A 81 2.98 1.83 34.35
C PRO A 81 4.32 1.16 34.11
N ILE A 82 4.96 1.47 33.00
CA ILE A 82 6.35 1.10 32.68
C ILE A 82 7.25 2.26 33.10
N TYR A 83 8.37 1.95 33.73
CA TYR A 83 9.33 2.95 34.22
C TYR A 83 10.71 2.69 33.61
N TRP A 84 11.46 3.77 33.38
CA TRP A 84 12.88 3.68 33.13
C TRP A 84 13.59 3.14 34.39
N ASN A 85 14.67 2.43 34.19
CA ASN A 85 15.49 2.02 35.34
C ASN A 85 16.27 3.21 35.90
N GLU A 86 16.53 3.22 37.19
CA GLU A 86 17.33 4.27 37.84
C GLU A 86 18.77 4.27 37.27
N GLY A 87 19.24 5.44 36.81
CA GLY A 87 20.56 5.57 36.20
C GLY A 87 20.69 4.93 34.82
N GLN A 88 19.60 4.51 34.19
CA GLN A 88 19.64 3.97 32.83
C GLN A 88 20.18 5.01 31.86
N THR A 89 21.18 4.64 31.09
CA THR A 89 21.76 5.43 30.01
C THR A 89 21.52 4.80 28.63
N GLU A 90 21.26 3.51 28.60
CA GLU A 90 21.01 2.74 27.39
C GLU A 90 19.57 2.91 26.89
N SER A 91 19.42 2.96 25.58
CA SER A 91 18.10 2.97 24.95
C SER A 91 17.40 1.62 25.12
N THR A 92 16.08 1.66 25.17
CA THR A 92 15.22 0.47 25.17
C THR A 92 14.43 0.39 23.89
N THR A 93 14.34 -0.81 23.32
CA THR A 93 13.43 -1.09 22.20
C THR A 93 12.07 -1.50 22.74
N PHE A 94 11.04 -0.81 22.29
CA PHE A 94 9.65 -1.09 22.60
C PHE A 94 8.99 -1.68 21.35
N ALA A 95 8.34 -2.83 21.50
CA ALA A 95 7.45 -3.39 20.52
C ALA A 95 6.00 -3.16 20.95
N ALA A 96 5.12 -2.97 19.99
CA ALA A 96 3.70 -2.88 20.25
C ALA A 96 2.90 -3.67 19.22
N ILE A 97 1.77 -4.24 19.66
CA ILE A 97 0.90 -5.10 18.88
C ILE A 97 -0.53 -4.63 19.08
N TYR A 98 -1.19 -4.33 17.99
CA TYR A 98 -2.63 -4.11 17.92
C TYR A 98 -3.30 -5.25 17.20
N GLN A 99 -4.37 -5.75 17.78
CA GLN A 99 -5.27 -6.73 17.18
C GLN A 99 -6.69 -6.32 17.51
N LYS A 100 -7.53 -6.08 16.53
CA LYS A 100 -8.90 -5.65 16.78
C LYS A 100 -9.68 -6.71 17.58
N GLY A 101 -10.29 -6.27 18.68
CA GLY A 101 -11.12 -7.12 19.52
C GLY A 101 -10.37 -8.04 20.48
N GLU A 102 -9.04 -8.07 20.45
CA GLU A 102 -8.21 -8.88 21.33
C GLU A 102 -7.00 -8.11 21.85
N VAL A 103 -6.54 -8.50 23.03
CA VAL A 103 -5.26 -8.04 23.54
C VAL A 103 -4.22 -9.13 23.29
N ALA A 104 -3.25 -8.83 22.44
CA ALA A 104 -2.17 -9.75 22.11
C ALA A 104 -1.38 -10.21 23.36
N GLY A 105 -0.78 -11.38 23.29
CA GLY A 105 0.13 -11.90 24.32
C GLY A 105 1.37 -11.01 24.51
N ALA A 106 2.06 -11.17 25.64
CA ALA A 106 3.27 -10.41 25.96
C ALA A 106 4.53 -11.01 25.33
N SER A 107 4.46 -11.44 24.08
CA SER A 107 5.59 -11.96 23.30
C SER A 107 5.81 -11.10 22.06
N ALA A 108 7.06 -10.69 21.85
CA ALA A 108 7.45 -10.01 20.61
C ALA A 108 7.65 -10.98 19.43
N SER A 109 7.59 -12.29 19.66
CA SER A 109 7.62 -13.32 18.61
C SER A 109 6.29 -14.07 18.62
N ILE A 110 5.54 -13.99 17.52
CA ILE A 110 4.17 -14.46 17.42
C ILE A 110 4.09 -15.47 16.28
N ALA A 111 3.76 -16.74 16.60
CA ALA A 111 3.34 -17.68 15.59
C ALA A 111 1.98 -17.24 15.05
N TYR A 112 1.90 -17.01 13.74
CA TYR A 112 0.70 -16.46 13.10
C TYR A 112 0.26 -17.35 11.93
N ASN A 113 -1.04 -17.58 11.84
CA ASN A 113 -1.65 -18.33 10.75
C ASN A 113 -2.80 -17.50 10.17
N LEU A 114 -2.71 -17.20 8.87
CA LEU A 114 -3.71 -16.43 8.13
C LEU A 114 -4.87 -17.28 7.59
N LEU A 115 -4.82 -18.61 7.79
CA LEU A 115 -5.92 -19.55 7.47
C LEU A 115 -6.93 -19.64 8.62
N TYR A 116 -7.32 -18.51 9.15
CA TYR A 116 -8.31 -18.52 10.22
C TYR A 116 -9.68 -18.99 9.71
N GLU A 117 -10.30 -19.94 10.40
CA GLU A 117 -11.63 -20.44 10.08
C GLU A 117 -12.68 -19.59 10.78
N GLY A 118 -13.53 -18.87 10.01
CA GLY A 118 -14.66 -18.13 10.56
C GLY A 118 -15.10 -16.94 9.73
N SER A 119 -16.31 -16.45 10.01
CA SER A 119 -16.97 -15.38 9.26
C SER A 119 -16.30 -13.99 9.35
N HIS A 120 -15.32 -13.81 10.24
CA HIS A 120 -14.60 -12.55 10.46
C HIS A 120 -13.10 -12.66 10.19
N ALA A 121 -12.66 -13.75 9.58
CA ALA A 121 -11.25 -14.03 9.34
C ALA A 121 -10.49 -12.90 8.65
N TYR A 122 -11.06 -12.37 7.57
CA TYR A 122 -10.43 -11.29 6.81
C TYR A 122 -10.28 -10.02 7.65
N GLU A 123 -11.34 -9.57 8.33
CA GLU A 123 -11.29 -8.34 9.15
C GLU A 123 -10.31 -8.48 10.31
N TYR A 124 -10.24 -9.65 10.92
CA TYR A 124 -9.31 -9.94 12.02
C TYR A 124 -7.86 -9.77 11.58
N HIS A 125 -7.47 -10.36 10.45
CA HIS A 125 -6.11 -10.24 9.92
C HIS A 125 -5.81 -8.87 9.31
N ASN A 126 -6.82 -8.26 8.70
CA ASN A 126 -6.73 -6.95 8.08
C ASN A 126 -6.44 -5.83 9.11
N LEU A 127 -6.82 -6.05 10.37
CA LEU A 127 -6.63 -5.09 11.47
C LEU A 127 -5.57 -5.55 12.47
N PHE A 128 -4.62 -6.37 12.06
CA PHE A 128 -3.42 -6.67 12.82
C PHE A 128 -2.30 -5.70 12.43
N MET A 129 -1.81 -4.95 13.42
CA MET A 129 -0.74 -3.98 13.21
C MET A 129 0.34 -4.11 14.28
N THR A 130 1.56 -3.78 13.92
CA THR A 130 2.71 -3.77 14.81
C THR A 130 3.46 -2.45 14.76
N ALA A 131 4.12 -2.11 15.87
CA ALA A 131 5.02 -0.96 15.92
C ALA A 131 6.28 -1.32 16.67
N THR A 132 7.41 -0.74 16.29
CA THR A 132 8.68 -0.88 16.99
C THR A 132 9.35 0.47 17.07
N ARG A 133 9.84 0.80 18.28
CA ARG A 133 10.55 2.05 18.53
C ARG A 133 11.65 1.88 19.57
N THR A 134 12.85 2.30 19.22
CA THR A 134 13.95 2.45 20.20
C THR A 134 13.97 3.89 20.72
N ALA A 135 13.99 4.06 22.03
CA ALA A 135 14.02 5.36 22.68
C ALA A 135 15.03 5.38 23.83
N ALA A 136 15.69 6.53 23.99
CA ALA A 136 16.54 6.80 25.14
C ALA A 136 15.70 7.14 26.38
N PRO A 137 16.27 7.00 27.60
CA PRO A 137 15.57 7.38 28.83
C PRO A 137 14.98 8.79 28.77
N GLU A 138 13.81 8.95 29.41
CA GLU A 138 13.02 10.19 29.50
C GLU A 138 12.38 10.68 28.19
N GLN A 139 12.67 10.08 27.05
CA GLN A 139 11.98 10.39 25.79
C GLN A 139 10.56 9.80 25.76
N THR A 140 9.65 10.46 25.05
CA THR A 140 8.36 9.89 24.71
C THR A 140 8.58 8.85 23.61
N VAL A 141 8.01 7.66 23.81
CA VAL A 141 8.06 6.56 22.83
C VAL A 141 6.92 6.75 21.84
N ALA A 142 7.24 7.24 20.64
CA ALA A 142 6.27 7.39 19.57
C ALA A 142 6.15 6.07 18.80
N LEU A 143 5.04 5.36 19.00
CA LEU A 143 4.73 4.10 18.34
C LEU A 143 3.96 4.40 17.05
N GLU A 144 4.56 4.04 15.93
CA GLU A 144 3.95 4.13 14.61
C GLU A 144 3.55 2.72 14.15
N PHE A 145 2.26 2.45 14.15
CA PHE A 145 1.71 1.14 13.80
C PHE A 145 1.66 0.95 12.28
N ARG A 146 1.98 -0.26 11.82
CA ARG A 146 1.98 -0.65 10.41
C ARG A 146 1.48 -2.08 10.26
N HIS A 147 0.91 -2.38 9.10
CA HIS A 147 0.55 -3.76 8.74
C HIS A 147 1.82 -4.56 8.43
N PRO A 148 2.10 -5.65 9.15
CA PRO A 148 3.24 -6.51 8.87
C PRO A 148 2.98 -7.48 7.69
N PHE A 149 1.75 -7.60 7.23
CA PHE A 149 1.33 -8.47 6.14
C PHE A 149 1.12 -7.70 4.84
N SER A 150 0.76 -8.43 3.79
CA SER A 150 0.34 -7.89 2.50
C SER A 150 -1.16 -8.10 2.32
N LYS A 151 -1.82 -7.24 1.57
CA LYS A 151 -3.24 -7.36 1.20
C LYS A 151 -3.36 -7.75 -0.26
N MET A 152 -4.21 -8.67 -0.58
CA MET A 152 -4.61 -9.00 -1.96
C MET A 152 -6.07 -8.60 -2.14
N THR A 153 -6.38 -7.85 -3.20
CA THR A 153 -7.76 -7.57 -3.62
C THR A 153 -7.96 -8.12 -5.01
N ILE A 154 -9.14 -8.66 -5.27
CA ILE A 154 -9.49 -9.31 -6.53
C ILE A 154 -10.82 -8.73 -6.98
N ALA A 155 -10.78 -7.90 -8.02
CA ALA A 155 -11.96 -7.36 -8.68
C ALA A 155 -12.29 -8.22 -9.90
N ILE A 156 -13.56 -8.61 -10.06
CA ILE A 156 -14.01 -9.49 -11.13
C ILE A 156 -15.02 -8.77 -12.01
N THR A 157 -14.68 -8.56 -13.28
CA THR A 157 -15.64 -8.20 -14.30
C THR A 157 -16.29 -9.47 -14.80
N ASN A 158 -17.57 -9.69 -14.45
CA ASN A 158 -18.31 -10.89 -14.82
C ASN A 158 -19.24 -10.62 -16.00
N ASN A 159 -18.84 -11.03 -17.20
CA ASN A 159 -19.62 -10.93 -18.44
C ASN A 159 -20.51 -12.14 -18.70
N LEU A 160 -20.60 -13.09 -17.74
CA LEU A 160 -21.45 -14.27 -17.85
C LEU A 160 -22.88 -13.91 -17.47
N THR A 161 -23.79 -13.94 -18.43
CA THR A 161 -25.18 -13.44 -18.28
C THR A 161 -26.05 -14.25 -17.32
N ALA A 162 -25.66 -15.50 -16.99
CA ALA A 162 -26.47 -16.41 -16.19
C ALA A 162 -25.80 -16.91 -14.90
N ASN A 163 -24.50 -16.64 -14.71
CA ASN A 163 -23.72 -17.26 -13.65
C ASN A 163 -23.05 -16.20 -12.75
N ALA A 164 -23.45 -16.14 -11.49
CA ALA A 164 -22.78 -15.31 -10.49
C ALA A 164 -21.49 -15.98 -9.99
N VAL A 165 -20.52 -15.18 -9.54
CA VAL A 165 -19.34 -15.71 -8.85
C VAL A 165 -19.77 -16.30 -7.50
N SER A 166 -19.46 -17.57 -7.28
CA SER A 166 -19.81 -18.29 -6.05
C SER A 166 -18.63 -18.47 -5.11
N LYS A 167 -17.39 -18.56 -5.65
CA LYS A 167 -16.17 -18.77 -4.86
C LYS A 167 -14.97 -18.18 -5.59
N VAL A 168 -14.05 -17.61 -4.81
CA VAL A 168 -12.71 -17.23 -5.30
C VAL A 168 -11.65 -17.86 -4.42
N GLU A 169 -10.80 -18.68 -4.99
CA GLU A 169 -9.76 -19.44 -4.30
C GLU A 169 -8.38 -19.01 -4.82
N VAL A 170 -7.47 -18.71 -3.89
CA VAL A 170 -6.07 -18.40 -4.18
C VAL A 170 -5.22 -19.61 -3.83
N LYS A 171 -4.30 -20.01 -4.71
CA LYS A 171 -3.47 -21.20 -4.55
C LYS A 171 -1.99 -20.86 -4.48
N ASP A 172 -1.21 -21.80 -3.95
CA ASP A 172 0.25 -21.80 -3.94
C ASP A 172 0.91 -20.71 -3.09
N MET A 173 0.23 -20.29 -2.00
CA MET A 173 0.72 -19.32 -1.03
C MET A 173 1.07 -19.97 0.31
N VAL A 174 2.11 -19.48 0.96
CA VAL A 174 2.39 -19.76 2.38
C VAL A 174 1.57 -18.82 3.25
N MET A 175 0.76 -19.37 4.14
CA MET A 175 -0.20 -18.58 4.94
C MET A 175 0.10 -18.64 6.45
N GLU A 176 1.23 -19.22 6.85
CA GLU A 176 1.68 -19.29 8.24
C GLU A 176 3.13 -18.85 8.37
N GLY A 177 3.49 -18.38 9.56
CA GLY A 177 4.85 -17.92 9.84
C GLY A 177 5.00 -17.40 11.27
N THR A 178 6.17 -16.88 11.57
CA THR A 178 6.46 -16.22 12.86
C THR A 178 6.76 -14.75 12.63
N VAL A 179 5.97 -13.88 13.22
CA VAL A 179 6.16 -12.43 13.21
C VAL A 179 7.10 -12.05 14.36
N SER A 180 8.26 -11.49 14.05
CA SER A 180 9.17 -10.87 15.03
C SER A 180 8.89 -9.37 15.09
N VAL A 181 8.15 -8.93 16.10
CA VAL A 181 7.71 -7.52 16.20
C VAL A 181 8.91 -6.61 16.47
N ASN A 182 9.88 -7.06 17.30
CA ASN A 182 11.08 -6.28 17.60
C ASN A 182 11.98 -6.01 16.40
N GLU A 183 11.97 -6.94 15.44
CA GLU A 183 12.83 -6.89 14.24
C GLU A 183 12.07 -6.38 13.02
N GLY A 184 10.72 -6.35 13.09
CA GLY A 184 9.87 -6.02 11.94
C GLY A 184 9.98 -7.06 10.82
N THR A 185 10.26 -8.33 11.14
CA THR A 185 10.49 -9.42 10.17
C THR A 185 9.46 -10.52 10.31
N ILE A 186 9.27 -11.29 9.24
CA ILE A 186 8.45 -12.50 9.24
C ILE A 186 9.28 -13.68 8.74
N ALA A 187 9.38 -14.71 9.56
CA ALA A 187 9.91 -16.00 9.16
C ALA A 187 8.75 -16.86 8.65
N LEU A 188 8.73 -17.14 7.33
CA LEU A 188 7.68 -17.93 6.70
C LEU A 188 7.74 -19.41 7.12
N GLY A 189 6.58 -20.04 7.18
CA GLY A 189 6.46 -21.48 7.16
C GLY A 189 6.90 -22.09 5.82
N SER A 190 6.76 -23.39 5.67
CA SER A 190 7.22 -24.11 4.48
C SER A 190 6.08 -24.61 3.57
N SER A 191 4.87 -24.68 4.09
CA SER A 191 3.74 -25.32 3.39
C SER A 191 2.96 -24.32 2.57
N LYS A 192 2.89 -24.55 1.27
CA LYS A 192 1.98 -23.82 0.39
C LYS A 192 0.58 -24.43 0.47
N VAL A 193 -0.41 -23.57 0.50
CA VAL A 193 -1.82 -23.95 0.64
C VAL A 193 -2.70 -23.23 -0.36
N SER A 194 -3.93 -23.70 -0.48
CA SER A 194 -5.02 -23.01 -1.16
C SER A 194 -6.01 -22.48 -0.12
N PHE A 195 -6.53 -21.28 -0.33
CA PHE A 195 -7.50 -20.68 0.58
C PHE A 195 -8.56 -19.87 -0.18
N GLU A 196 -9.70 -19.67 0.44
CA GLU A 196 -10.78 -18.86 -0.13
C GLU A 196 -10.59 -17.38 0.24
N ALA A 197 -10.66 -16.51 -0.75
CA ALA A 197 -10.66 -15.07 -0.54
C ALA A 197 -12.03 -14.60 -0.03
N ALA A 198 -12.05 -13.72 0.96
CA ALA A 198 -13.27 -13.20 1.54
C ALA A 198 -14.00 -12.29 0.55
N LYS A 199 -15.32 -12.49 0.38
CA LYS A 199 -16.14 -11.57 -0.39
C LYS A 199 -16.35 -10.28 0.42
N VAL A 200 -15.83 -9.15 -0.08
CA VAL A 200 -15.94 -7.83 0.56
C VAL A 200 -17.01 -6.95 -0.08
N ALA A 201 -17.33 -7.19 -1.35
CA ALA A 201 -18.43 -6.58 -2.07
C ALA A 201 -18.86 -7.49 -3.24
N ASP A 202 -19.87 -7.08 -4.01
CA ASP A 202 -20.24 -7.84 -5.20
C ASP A 202 -19.09 -7.84 -6.22
N ASN A 203 -18.70 -9.05 -6.64
CA ASN A 203 -17.56 -9.30 -7.52
C ASN A 203 -16.20 -8.72 -7.00
N SER A 204 -16.13 -8.46 -5.71
CA SER A 204 -14.90 -7.97 -5.06
C SER A 204 -14.54 -8.87 -3.89
N TYR A 205 -13.30 -9.33 -3.89
CA TYR A 205 -12.77 -10.27 -2.90
C TYR A 205 -11.46 -9.75 -2.34
N ALA A 206 -11.12 -10.15 -1.12
CA ALA A 206 -9.88 -9.77 -0.49
C ALA A 206 -9.31 -10.89 0.39
N ALA A 207 -8.00 -10.84 0.56
CA ALA A 207 -7.27 -11.70 1.49
C ALA A 207 -6.08 -10.95 2.07
N VAL A 208 -5.72 -11.28 3.30
CA VAL A 208 -4.43 -10.93 3.88
C VAL A 208 -3.48 -12.09 3.63
N VAL A 209 -2.28 -11.82 3.15
CA VAL A 209 -1.29 -12.83 2.79
C VAL A 209 0.05 -12.53 3.45
N MET A 210 0.85 -13.57 3.70
CA MET A 210 2.22 -13.40 4.19
C MET A 210 3.08 -12.72 3.12
N PRO A 211 3.94 -11.75 3.49
CA PRO A 211 4.96 -11.21 2.59
C PRO A 211 5.88 -12.33 2.08
N GLN A 212 5.91 -12.54 0.79
CA GLN A 212 6.67 -13.64 0.16
C GLN A 212 6.86 -13.45 -1.33
N ALA A 213 7.86 -14.10 -1.90
CA ALA A 213 7.95 -14.31 -3.34
C ALA A 213 7.11 -15.54 -3.73
N ALA A 214 6.13 -15.36 -4.61
CA ALA A 214 5.21 -16.43 -5.02
C ALA A 214 4.70 -16.24 -6.46
N THR A 215 4.15 -17.31 -7.02
CA THR A 215 3.41 -17.34 -8.28
C THR A 215 2.01 -17.90 -8.02
N PRO A 216 1.14 -17.15 -7.33
CA PRO A 216 -0.20 -17.65 -7.04
C PRO A 216 -1.02 -17.83 -8.31
N SER A 217 -1.97 -18.77 -8.25
CA SER A 217 -3.08 -18.82 -9.19
C SER A 217 -4.39 -18.48 -8.48
N ILE A 218 -5.32 -17.87 -9.21
CA ILE A 218 -6.65 -17.52 -8.72
C ILE A 218 -7.67 -18.37 -9.48
N VAL A 219 -8.50 -19.11 -8.76
CA VAL A 219 -9.58 -19.91 -9.32
C VAL A 219 -10.92 -19.28 -8.95
N VAL A 220 -11.65 -18.85 -9.96
CA VAL A 220 -12.99 -18.27 -9.82
C VAL A 220 -14.01 -19.32 -10.21
N THR A 221 -14.85 -19.73 -9.26
CA THR A 221 -15.97 -20.65 -9.50
C THR A 221 -17.26 -19.86 -9.57
N VAL A 222 -18.09 -20.16 -10.56
CA VAL A 222 -19.39 -19.54 -10.74
C VAL A 222 -20.52 -20.51 -10.36
N THR A 223 -21.74 -19.99 -10.21
CA THR A 223 -22.94 -20.82 -10.01
C THR A 223 -23.05 -21.85 -11.15
N GLY A 224 -23.32 -23.09 -10.78
CA GLY A 224 -23.27 -24.22 -11.73
C GLY A 224 -21.96 -24.99 -11.72
N GLY A 225 -20.95 -24.54 -10.93
CA GLY A 225 -19.70 -25.30 -10.66
C GLY A 225 -18.58 -25.12 -11.69
N THR A 226 -18.78 -24.31 -12.73
CA THR A 226 -17.72 -23.99 -13.70
C THR A 226 -16.65 -23.13 -13.02
N SER A 227 -15.39 -23.47 -13.27
CA SER A 227 -14.24 -22.76 -12.70
C SER A 227 -13.34 -22.18 -13.78
N TYR A 228 -12.84 -20.97 -13.55
CA TYR A 228 -11.89 -20.25 -14.40
C TYR A 228 -10.60 -20.06 -13.62
N THR A 229 -9.48 -20.42 -14.23
CA THR A 229 -8.15 -20.32 -13.60
C THR A 229 -7.37 -19.17 -14.21
N PHE A 230 -6.84 -18.32 -13.35
CA PHE A 230 -5.94 -17.23 -13.69
C PHE A 230 -4.58 -17.50 -13.08
N VAL A 231 -3.52 -17.34 -13.86
CA VAL A 231 -2.14 -17.59 -13.42
C VAL A 231 -1.32 -16.32 -13.51
N LEU A 232 -0.46 -16.11 -12.53
CA LEU A 232 0.50 -15.04 -12.58
C LEU A 232 1.62 -15.42 -13.57
N ALA A 233 1.90 -14.54 -14.53
CA ALA A 233 2.84 -14.81 -15.62
C ALA A 233 4.28 -15.00 -15.14
N SER A 234 4.66 -14.42 -14.00
CA SER A 234 5.99 -14.54 -13.40
C SER A 234 5.91 -14.48 -11.88
N ALA A 235 6.98 -14.89 -11.20
CA ALA A 235 7.08 -14.76 -9.76
C ALA A 235 6.94 -13.28 -9.35
N PHE A 236 6.19 -13.05 -8.29
CA PHE A 236 5.91 -11.73 -7.76
C PHE A 236 6.25 -11.67 -6.26
N THR A 237 6.78 -10.54 -5.78
CA THR A 237 7.10 -10.35 -4.37
C THR A 237 6.02 -9.54 -3.69
N PHE A 238 5.40 -10.11 -2.67
CA PHE A 238 4.44 -9.46 -1.80
C PHE A 238 5.20 -8.83 -0.64
N GLU A 239 5.25 -7.51 -0.59
CA GLU A 239 5.92 -6.74 0.45
C GLU A 239 4.96 -6.36 1.58
N PRO A 240 5.42 -6.28 2.84
CA PRO A 240 4.57 -5.88 3.97
C PRO A 240 4.04 -4.44 3.80
N GLY A 241 2.78 -4.21 4.18
CA GLY A 241 2.16 -2.90 4.13
C GLY A 241 1.68 -2.45 2.75
N PHE A 242 1.68 -3.35 1.75
CA PHE A 242 1.16 -3.06 0.41
C PHE A 242 -0.09 -3.86 0.09
N ALA A 243 -0.96 -3.26 -0.73
CA ALA A 243 -2.11 -3.90 -1.33
C ALA A 243 -1.82 -4.22 -2.81
N TYR A 244 -2.15 -5.43 -3.22
CA TYR A 244 -1.94 -6.00 -4.54
C TYR A 244 -3.30 -6.26 -5.17
N ASN A 245 -3.62 -5.50 -6.22
CA ASN A 245 -4.94 -5.50 -6.83
C ASN A 245 -4.90 -6.31 -8.14
N ALA A 246 -5.65 -7.40 -8.20
CA ALA A 246 -5.89 -8.18 -9.40
C ALA A 246 -7.23 -7.80 -10.01
N ALA A 247 -7.25 -7.46 -11.29
CA ALA A 247 -8.45 -7.28 -12.08
C ALA A 247 -8.61 -8.48 -13.02
N LEU A 248 -9.72 -9.22 -12.86
CA LEU A 248 -9.99 -10.43 -13.61
C LEU A 248 -11.27 -10.26 -14.42
N THR A 249 -11.31 -10.79 -15.64
CA THR A 249 -12.51 -10.75 -16.49
C THR A 249 -12.95 -12.17 -16.81
N LEU A 250 -14.23 -12.46 -16.57
CA LEU A 250 -14.89 -13.71 -16.97
C LEU A 250 -15.69 -13.45 -18.23
N ASN A 251 -15.31 -14.10 -19.32
CA ASN A 251 -16.00 -14.03 -20.60
C ASN A 251 -16.75 -15.34 -20.90
N PRO A 252 -17.78 -15.33 -21.76
CA PRO A 252 -18.40 -16.54 -22.28
C PRO A 252 -17.39 -17.50 -22.91
N SER A 253 -17.64 -18.80 -22.80
CA SER A 253 -16.71 -19.87 -23.22
C SER A 253 -16.24 -19.84 -24.68
N THR A 254 -16.87 -19.03 -25.54
CA THR A 254 -16.42 -18.82 -26.91
C THR A 254 -15.18 -17.93 -27.01
N GLU A 255 -14.90 -17.12 -25.95
CA GLU A 255 -13.77 -16.21 -25.87
C GLU A 255 -12.72 -16.69 -24.86
N GLN A 256 -13.10 -17.52 -23.89
CA GLN A 256 -12.20 -18.08 -22.87
C GLN A 256 -12.49 -19.59 -22.73
N PRO A 257 -11.67 -20.48 -23.33
CA PRO A 257 -11.88 -21.93 -23.24
C PRO A 257 -11.88 -22.42 -21.82
N HIS A 258 -12.79 -23.35 -21.50
CA HIS A 258 -12.82 -24.03 -20.20
C HIS A 258 -11.52 -24.78 -19.96
N GLY A 259 -10.87 -24.50 -18.83
CA GLY A 259 -9.66 -25.21 -18.39
C GLY A 259 -8.33 -24.56 -18.79
N ASP A 260 -8.32 -23.57 -19.66
CA ASP A 260 -7.12 -22.80 -19.98
C ASP A 260 -6.90 -21.70 -18.94
N ALA A 261 -5.66 -21.56 -18.47
CA ALA A 261 -5.29 -20.52 -17.52
C ALA A 261 -5.09 -19.19 -18.25
N ALA A 262 -5.82 -18.15 -17.84
CA ALA A 262 -5.61 -16.79 -18.33
C ALA A 262 -4.51 -16.11 -17.48
N ALA A 263 -3.64 -15.34 -18.12
CA ALA A 263 -2.64 -14.55 -17.42
C ALA A 263 -3.27 -13.34 -16.73
N PHE A 264 -2.73 -12.95 -15.57
CA PHE A 264 -3.07 -11.70 -14.91
C PHE A 264 -1.83 -11.05 -14.29
N THR A 265 -1.95 -9.81 -13.89
CA THR A 265 -0.92 -9.05 -13.18
C THR A 265 -1.52 -8.37 -11.95
N PHE A 266 -0.67 -7.88 -11.04
CA PHE A 266 -1.10 -7.05 -9.92
C PHE A 266 -0.80 -5.58 -10.19
N THR A 267 -1.74 -4.71 -9.82
CA THR A 267 -1.45 -3.29 -9.57
C THR A 267 -1.14 -3.14 -8.08
N VAL A 268 -0.06 -2.45 -7.77
CA VAL A 268 0.42 -2.30 -6.38
C VAL A 268 0.03 -0.93 -5.85
N THR A 269 -0.56 -0.90 -4.66
CA THR A 269 -0.86 0.34 -3.94
C THR A 269 -0.42 0.20 -2.48
N PRO A 270 -0.05 1.28 -1.77
CA PRO A 270 0.13 1.21 -0.33
C PRO A 270 -1.15 0.70 0.34
N TRP A 271 -1.03 -0.21 1.28
CA TRP A 271 -2.20 -0.70 2.03
C TRP A 271 -2.82 0.39 2.91
N GLN A 272 -1.97 1.25 3.42
CA GLN A 272 -2.39 2.44 4.15
C GLN A 272 -2.46 3.59 3.17
N ASP A 273 -3.65 4.13 2.90
CA ASP A 273 -3.82 5.28 2.03
C ASP A 273 -3.10 6.53 2.57
N GLY A 274 -2.26 7.07 1.75
CA GLY A 274 -1.85 8.47 1.73
C GLY A 274 -0.63 8.86 2.55
N GLY A 275 0.51 9.02 1.92
CA GLY A 275 1.72 9.71 2.31
C GLY A 275 2.95 9.10 1.68
N GLU A 276 3.88 9.93 1.32
CA GLU A 276 5.18 9.47 0.84
C GLU A 276 5.80 8.52 1.86
N LEU A 277 5.64 7.22 1.65
CA LEU A 277 6.52 6.25 2.23
C LEU A 277 7.88 6.50 1.57
N GLY A 278 8.85 6.92 2.36
CA GLY A 278 10.25 6.89 1.96
C GLY A 278 10.75 5.45 1.82
N TYR A 279 10.01 4.62 1.11
CA TYR A 279 10.49 3.36 0.59
C TYR A 279 11.00 3.61 -0.81
N THR A 280 12.28 3.47 -0.98
CA THR A 280 12.80 3.12 -2.29
C THR A 280 12.17 1.78 -2.62
N LEU A 281 11.18 1.77 -3.51
CA LEU A 281 10.66 0.55 -4.12
C LEU A 281 11.88 -0.11 -4.77
N SER A 282 12.43 -1.15 -4.14
CA SER A 282 13.45 -1.94 -4.78
C SER A 282 12.78 -2.73 -5.90
N ASP A 283 13.04 -2.30 -7.11
CA ASP A 283 13.10 -3.07 -8.35
C ASP A 283 11.84 -3.58 -9.06
N SER A 284 10.62 -2.98 -8.92
CA SER A 284 9.59 -3.38 -9.88
C SER A 284 8.66 -2.28 -10.43
N TYR A 285 8.62 -1.11 -9.83
CA TYR A 285 7.88 0.01 -10.39
C TYR A 285 8.82 1.19 -10.66
N THR A 286 9.23 1.30 -11.90
CA THR A 286 9.89 2.53 -12.38
C THR A 286 8.78 3.43 -12.92
N PRO A 287 8.55 4.62 -12.32
CA PRO A 287 7.63 5.59 -12.90
C PRO A 287 7.96 5.79 -14.37
N SER A 288 6.97 5.69 -15.22
CA SER A 288 7.16 5.78 -16.67
C SER A 288 6.01 6.53 -17.33
N TRP A 289 6.27 7.11 -18.49
CA TRP A 289 5.21 7.39 -19.41
C TRP A 289 4.62 6.08 -19.92
N GLY A 290 3.33 6.05 -20.13
CA GLY A 290 2.61 4.92 -20.68
C GLY A 290 1.66 5.35 -21.79
N VAL A 291 1.39 4.45 -22.72
CA VAL A 291 0.36 4.60 -23.73
C VAL A 291 -0.90 3.95 -23.20
N ILE A 292 -1.99 4.70 -23.17
CA ILE A 292 -3.33 4.19 -22.82
C ILE A 292 -4.31 4.48 -23.96
N GLY A 293 -5.16 3.53 -24.27
CA GLY A 293 -6.12 3.69 -25.37
C GLY A 293 -6.68 2.37 -25.89
N THR A 294 -7.18 2.40 -27.12
CA THR A 294 -7.67 1.22 -27.83
C THR A 294 -6.60 0.51 -28.65
N VAL A 295 -5.32 0.84 -28.45
CA VAL A 295 -4.17 0.19 -29.08
C VAL A 295 -3.84 -1.14 -28.40
N ASN A 296 -3.03 -1.98 -29.04
CA ASN A 296 -2.62 -3.29 -28.53
C ASN A 296 -3.80 -4.20 -28.12
N GLY A 297 -4.98 -4.02 -28.74
CA GLY A 297 -6.20 -4.76 -28.36
C GLY A 297 -6.82 -4.36 -27.03
N SER A 298 -6.43 -3.23 -26.45
CA SER A 298 -6.96 -2.69 -25.19
C SER A 298 -8.21 -1.82 -25.42
N ASP A 299 -8.87 -1.43 -24.34
CA ASP A 299 -10.08 -0.62 -24.30
C ASP A 299 -10.00 0.51 -23.25
N TRP A 300 -8.86 1.17 -23.15
CA TRP A 300 -8.55 2.20 -22.16
C TRP A 300 -8.36 1.67 -20.72
N SER A 301 -8.23 0.36 -20.53
CA SER A 301 -8.10 -0.27 -19.21
C SER A 301 -6.66 -0.56 -18.82
N VAL A 302 -5.73 -0.53 -19.78
CA VAL A 302 -4.32 -0.93 -19.57
C VAL A 302 -3.38 0.15 -20.10
N ASP A 303 -2.39 0.53 -19.28
CA ASP A 303 -1.25 1.32 -19.71
C ASP A 303 -0.13 0.42 -20.21
N PHE A 304 0.40 0.76 -21.38
CA PHE A 304 1.59 0.12 -21.94
C PHE A 304 2.80 1.01 -21.63
N PRO A 305 3.69 0.57 -20.72
CA PRO A 305 4.80 1.41 -20.26
C PRO A 305 5.77 1.71 -21.40
N MET A 306 6.30 2.93 -21.40
CA MET A 306 7.39 3.36 -22.25
C MET A 306 8.72 3.21 -21.53
N THR A 307 9.77 2.94 -22.28
CA THR A 307 11.15 2.87 -21.75
C THR A 307 11.81 4.24 -21.89
N GLN A 308 12.44 4.74 -20.83
CA GLN A 308 13.21 5.97 -20.90
C GLN A 308 14.56 5.71 -21.58
N THR A 309 14.79 6.35 -22.71
CA THR A 309 16.03 6.23 -23.50
C THR A 309 16.98 7.42 -23.33
N ALA A 310 16.45 8.55 -22.88
CA ALA A 310 17.27 9.69 -22.43
C ALA A 310 16.60 10.35 -21.22
N THR A 311 17.41 10.63 -20.18
CA THR A 311 16.94 11.25 -18.93
C THR A 311 16.88 12.78 -19.07
N GLY A 312 15.85 13.39 -18.46
CA GLY A 312 15.75 14.83 -18.22
C GLY A 312 16.18 15.23 -16.81
N ASP A 313 15.93 16.46 -16.44
CA ASP A 313 16.21 17.01 -15.10
C ASP A 313 15.15 16.64 -14.05
N GLU A 314 14.04 16.07 -14.47
CA GLU A 314 12.97 15.51 -13.64
C GLU A 314 12.64 14.09 -14.12
N PRO A 315 12.11 13.19 -13.26
CA PRO A 315 11.87 11.79 -13.61
C PRO A 315 10.96 11.59 -14.85
N TYR A 316 9.99 12.48 -15.06
CA TYR A 316 9.05 12.43 -16.18
C TYR A 316 9.55 13.06 -17.46
N LYS A 317 10.67 13.82 -17.40
CA LYS A 317 11.29 14.48 -18.55
C LYS A 317 12.23 13.56 -19.32
N GLY A 318 12.63 14.00 -20.49
CA GLY A 318 13.53 13.26 -21.36
C GLY A 318 12.82 12.57 -22.53
N THR A 319 13.40 11.49 -23.03
CA THR A 319 12.91 10.73 -24.18
C THR A 319 12.41 9.36 -23.74
N TRP A 320 11.25 8.99 -24.22
CA TRP A 320 10.53 7.76 -23.88
C TRP A 320 10.08 7.04 -25.13
N GLU A 321 10.23 5.71 -25.18
CA GLU A 321 9.97 4.92 -26.38
C GLU A 321 9.15 3.66 -26.06
N THR A 322 8.29 3.27 -26.97
CA THR A 322 7.57 1.98 -26.93
C THR A 322 7.04 1.60 -28.31
N ASP A 323 6.74 0.33 -28.48
CA ASP A 323 6.04 -0.17 -29.68
C ASP A 323 4.56 -0.38 -29.38
N ILE A 324 3.71 -0.09 -30.36
CA ILE A 324 2.28 -0.35 -30.30
C ILE A 324 1.78 -1.07 -31.55
N THR A 325 0.70 -1.82 -31.39
CA THR A 325 -0.15 -2.26 -32.51
C THR A 325 -1.34 -1.34 -32.62
N TYR A 326 -1.50 -0.71 -33.78
CA TYR A 326 -2.56 0.24 -34.04
C TYR A 326 -3.45 -0.31 -35.16
N GLU A 327 -4.76 -0.25 -34.99
CA GLU A 327 -5.77 -0.51 -36.02
C GLU A 327 -6.46 0.81 -36.39
N SER A 328 -6.84 0.95 -37.68
CA SER A 328 -7.51 2.17 -38.15
C SER A 328 -8.78 2.45 -37.34
N GLY A 329 -8.82 3.63 -36.73
CA GLY A 329 -9.86 4.03 -35.80
C GLY A 329 -9.52 3.84 -34.31
N ASN A 330 -8.37 3.23 -33.96
CA ASN A 330 -7.87 3.26 -32.62
C ASN A 330 -7.53 4.69 -32.17
N ALA A 331 -7.57 4.90 -30.84
CA ALA A 331 -7.21 6.16 -30.24
C ALA A 331 -6.39 5.89 -28.97
N PHE A 332 -5.47 6.79 -28.65
CA PHE A 332 -4.65 6.66 -27.45
C PHE A 332 -4.24 8.01 -26.88
N LYS A 333 -3.72 8.00 -25.68
CA LYS A 333 -3.03 9.11 -25.01
C LYS A 333 -1.73 8.63 -24.37
N LEU A 334 -0.88 9.56 -24.05
CA LEU A 334 0.25 9.32 -23.19
C LEU A 334 -0.07 9.87 -21.80
N ARG A 335 0.26 9.13 -20.75
CA ARG A 335 0.15 9.64 -19.39
C ARG A 335 1.32 9.17 -18.53
N TRP A 336 1.72 10.04 -17.60
CA TRP A 336 2.77 9.75 -16.64
C TRP A 336 2.22 8.95 -15.47
N ASN A 337 2.87 7.85 -15.15
CA ASN A 337 2.60 7.11 -13.92
C ASN A 337 1.13 6.67 -13.74
N MET A 338 0.43 6.38 -14.86
CA MET A 338 -1.00 6.03 -14.89
C MET A 338 -1.94 7.14 -14.36
N ASP A 339 -1.45 8.38 -14.26
CA ASP A 339 -2.19 9.51 -13.72
C ASP A 339 -2.74 10.40 -14.85
N TRP A 340 -4.04 10.75 -14.75
CA TRP A 340 -4.70 11.65 -15.69
C TRP A 340 -4.39 13.13 -15.47
N GLU A 341 -3.81 13.50 -14.35
CA GLU A 341 -3.36 14.88 -14.12
C GLU A 341 -2.14 15.23 -14.97
N MET A 342 -1.32 14.23 -15.33
CA MET A 342 -0.14 14.40 -16.20
C MET A 342 -0.28 13.54 -17.45
N GLN A 343 -0.82 14.11 -18.50
CA GLN A 343 -1.10 13.45 -19.76
C GLN A 343 -0.68 14.29 -20.97
N ALA A 344 -0.49 13.65 -22.10
CA ALA A 344 -0.24 14.28 -23.39
C ALA A 344 -1.14 13.67 -24.50
N GLY A 345 -1.66 14.52 -25.35
CA GLY A 345 -2.54 14.16 -26.45
C GLY A 345 -2.53 15.20 -27.55
N MET A 346 -3.44 15.08 -28.49
CA MET A 346 -3.55 16.03 -29.59
C MET A 346 -4.04 17.40 -29.12
N PRO A 347 -3.59 18.50 -29.75
CA PRO A 347 -4.16 19.82 -29.50
C PRO A 347 -5.67 19.84 -29.73
N THR A 348 -6.42 20.58 -28.90
CA THR A 348 -7.87 20.77 -29.06
C THR A 348 -8.22 21.86 -30.09
N THR A 349 -7.23 22.46 -30.73
CA THR A 349 -7.41 23.58 -31.69
C THR A 349 -7.96 23.04 -33.02
N GLU A 350 -8.88 23.78 -33.64
CA GLU A 350 -9.43 23.46 -34.97
C GLU A 350 -8.30 23.23 -35.99
N GLY A 351 -8.35 22.06 -36.68
CA GLY A 351 -7.40 21.70 -37.73
C GLY A 351 -6.56 20.43 -37.43
N TYR A 352 -6.48 19.99 -36.20
CA TYR A 352 -5.79 18.74 -35.85
C TYR A 352 -6.84 17.63 -35.72
N GLN A 353 -6.94 16.76 -36.70
CA GLN A 353 -7.85 15.60 -36.70
C GLN A 353 -7.10 14.28 -36.47
N TYR A 354 -5.81 14.25 -36.78
CA TYR A 354 -4.95 13.07 -36.64
C TYR A 354 -3.47 13.46 -36.64
N VAL A 355 -2.63 12.55 -36.20
CA VAL A 355 -1.18 12.62 -36.26
C VAL A 355 -0.70 11.87 -37.51
N ASP A 356 0.06 12.54 -38.35
CA ASP A 356 0.73 11.90 -39.51
C ASP A 356 1.98 11.12 -39.01
N LEU A 357 2.44 10.17 -39.85
CA LEU A 357 3.73 9.52 -39.60
C LEU A 357 4.85 10.56 -39.67
N GLY A 358 5.76 10.47 -38.71
CA GLY A 358 6.79 11.47 -38.48
C GLY A 358 6.63 12.15 -37.12
N THR A 359 7.14 13.38 -36.97
CA THR A 359 7.13 14.09 -35.69
C THR A 359 6.00 15.12 -35.64
N SER A 360 5.16 15.01 -34.62
CA SER A 360 4.05 15.91 -34.33
C SER A 360 4.12 16.48 -32.94
N GLY A 361 3.67 17.72 -32.77
CA GLY A 361 3.52 18.34 -31.46
C GLY A 361 2.28 17.83 -30.75
N LEU A 362 2.41 17.52 -29.45
CA LEU A 362 1.31 17.19 -28.55
C LEU A 362 1.07 18.32 -27.56
N TRP A 363 0.00 18.21 -26.79
CA TRP A 363 -0.29 19.10 -25.66
C TRP A 363 -0.35 18.31 -24.36
N GLY A 364 -0.02 18.97 -23.24
CA GLY A 364 -0.17 18.42 -21.90
C GLY A 364 -1.64 18.29 -21.47
N SER A 365 -2.11 19.12 -20.57
CA SER A 365 -3.51 19.13 -20.12
C SER A 365 -4.48 19.70 -21.16
N ASN A 366 -5.78 19.35 -21.07
CA ASN A 366 -6.85 19.78 -21.98
C ASN A 366 -6.59 19.40 -23.45
N ASN A 367 -6.29 18.14 -23.69
CA ASN A 367 -6.00 17.57 -24.99
C ASN A 367 -7.06 16.54 -25.42
N THR A 368 -7.10 16.23 -26.71
CA THR A 368 -7.90 15.15 -27.28
C THR A 368 -7.05 13.89 -27.46
N ASP A 369 -7.73 12.79 -27.77
CA ASP A 369 -7.06 11.53 -28.04
C ASP A 369 -6.17 11.63 -29.27
N ILE A 370 -5.05 10.91 -29.28
CA ILE A 370 -4.15 10.77 -30.42
C ILE A 370 -4.75 9.71 -31.34
N VAL A 371 -4.96 10.07 -32.60
CA VAL A 371 -5.36 9.17 -33.69
C VAL A 371 -4.38 9.31 -34.83
N LEU A 372 -4.04 8.20 -35.49
CA LEU A 372 -3.24 8.24 -36.72
C LEU A 372 -4.13 8.53 -37.95
N ALA A 373 -3.51 8.95 -39.05
CA ALA A 373 -4.20 9.25 -40.26
C ALA A 373 -5.09 8.09 -40.73
N PRO A 374 -6.24 8.36 -41.37
CA PRO A 374 -7.15 7.31 -41.82
C PRO A 374 -6.48 6.27 -42.72
N GLY A 375 -6.75 5.00 -42.45
CA GLY A 375 -6.16 3.85 -43.14
C GLY A 375 -4.85 3.34 -42.61
N GLU A 376 -4.26 4.02 -41.62
CA GLU A 376 -3.07 3.53 -40.95
C GLU A 376 -3.45 2.36 -39.99
N SER A 377 -2.82 1.20 -40.23
CA SER A 377 -2.86 0.02 -39.34
C SER A 377 -1.52 -0.70 -39.40
N GLY A 378 -1.10 -1.28 -38.28
CA GLY A 378 0.15 -2.03 -38.21
C GLY A 378 0.86 -1.87 -36.87
N SER A 379 2.14 -2.25 -36.83
CA SER A 379 3.03 -2.02 -35.71
C SER A 379 3.76 -0.70 -35.89
N TYR A 380 3.85 0.08 -34.81
CA TYR A 380 4.46 1.41 -34.81
C TYR A 380 5.39 1.56 -33.63
N HIS A 381 6.51 2.22 -33.89
CA HIS A 381 7.44 2.70 -32.88
C HIS A 381 7.12 4.14 -32.51
N LEU A 382 6.90 4.41 -31.22
CA LEU A 382 6.61 5.72 -30.65
C LEU A 382 7.84 6.24 -29.90
N VAL A 383 8.24 7.46 -30.21
CA VAL A 383 9.29 8.21 -29.48
C VAL A 383 8.66 9.50 -28.96
N PHE A 384 8.53 9.61 -27.64
CA PHE A 384 7.98 10.79 -26.98
C PHE A 384 9.08 11.58 -26.26
N VAL A 385 9.20 12.86 -26.60
CA VAL A 385 10.10 13.80 -25.94
C VAL A 385 9.25 14.78 -25.12
N TYR A 386 9.32 14.67 -23.79
CA TYR A 386 8.50 15.50 -22.89
C TYR A 386 8.78 16.99 -23.05
N ASP A 387 10.06 17.39 -23.19
CA ASP A 387 10.43 18.79 -23.35
C ASP A 387 9.96 19.32 -24.71
N GLY A 388 8.77 19.90 -24.72
CA GLY A 388 8.08 20.38 -25.90
C GLY A 388 6.94 19.52 -26.39
N TYR A 389 6.67 18.40 -25.75
CA TYR A 389 5.58 17.47 -26.08
C TYR A 389 5.64 16.99 -27.54
N TRP A 390 6.78 16.48 -27.95
CA TRP A 390 6.97 15.95 -29.31
C TRP A 390 6.80 14.44 -29.35
N LEU A 391 5.91 13.97 -30.22
CA LEU A 391 5.73 12.54 -30.53
C LEU A 391 6.19 12.25 -31.94
N THR A 392 7.14 11.32 -32.09
CA THR A 392 7.51 10.74 -33.39
C THR A 392 6.88 9.37 -33.52
N VAL A 393 6.19 9.13 -34.63
CA VAL A 393 5.53 7.86 -34.94
C VAL A 393 6.16 7.28 -36.20
N THR A 394 6.74 6.11 -36.10
CA THR A 394 7.41 5.38 -37.16
C THR A 394 6.73 4.03 -37.38
N LYS A 395 6.40 3.67 -38.62
CA LYS A 395 5.87 2.34 -38.92
C LYS A 395 7.00 1.33 -38.96
N ASN A 396 6.87 0.21 -38.20
CA ASN A 396 7.84 -0.88 -38.17
C ASN A 396 7.77 -1.78 -39.40
#